data_d8e0996f50f048a1533989446cb4eaa4
#
_entry.id   d8e0996f50f048a1533989446cb4eaa4
#
_cell.length_a   1.000
_cell.length_b   1.000
_cell.length_c   1.000
_cell.angle_alpha   90.00
_cell.angle_beta   90.00
_cell.angle_gamma   90.00
#
_symmetry.space_group_name_H-M   'P 1'
#
loop_
_entity.id
_entity.type
_entity.pdbx_description
1 polymer ?
#
loop_
_entity_poly.entity_id
_entity_poly.type
_entity_poly.pdbx_seq_one_letter_code
_entity_poly.pdbx_strand_id
1 'polypeptide(L)'
;MSTNKSKTNLHIVAYPYPTAGHIIPLLDFTHLLLTRGLNVTVLVTPNNVHLLEPYLSTHPSSLKHLVLPAPDITPHTRLIADVRALRDLHYPILLQWFQSQPSPPLAIISDFFLGWTHNLACELKVPRLCFSPSGAFGMSVAFSMSRNLPKNNDPGEDINFLISLPEVPNSPTYPWWQIPPHHRNDLEADPDWEFHRNSKLANFERWGIVFNSFASLDRKSVV
;
A
#
# COMPACT_ATOMS: atom_id res chain seq x y z
N MET A 1 42.78 18.37 -2.55
CA MET A 1 41.52 18.86 -3.14
C MET A 1 40.42 17.96 -2.71
N SER A 2 39.64 18.36 -1.69
CA SER A 2 38.50 17.61 -1.20
C SER A 2 37.33 17.82 -2.14
N THR A 3 36.94 16.79 -2.91
CA THR A 3 35.75 16.85 -3.74
C THR A 3 34.53 16.84 -2.82
N ASN A 4 34.01 18.03 -2.60
CA ASN A 4 32.70 18.19 -1.93
C ASN A 4 31.64 17.60 -2.88
N LYS A 5 31.41 16.27 -2.80
CA LYS A 5 30.21 15.67 -3.43
C LYS A 5 29.02 16.32 -2.75
N SER A 6 28.33 17.22 -3.46
CA SER A 6 27.02 17.68 -3.02
C SER A 6 26.20 16.41 -2.69
N LYS A 7 25.84 16.24 -1.43
CA LYS A 7 24.88 15.20 -1.01
C LYS A 7 23.62 15.51 -1.82
N THR A 8 23.37 14.73 -2.86
CA THR A 8 22.09 14.76 -3.56
C THR A 8 21.02 14.47 -2.50
N ASN A 9 20.21 15.47 -2.25
CA ASN A 9 19.17 15.42 -1.22
C ASN A 9 18.01 14.58 -1.76
N LEU A 10 18.17 13.25 -1.75
CA LEU A 10 17.18 12.31 -2.28
C LEU A 10 15.97 12.30 -1.35
N HIS A 11 14.88 12.89 -1.80
CA HIS A 11 13.65 13.01 -1.04
C HIS A 11 12.58 12.07 -1.62
N ILE A 12 11.92 11.29 -0.77
CA ILE A 12 10.83 10.40 -1.10
C ILE A 12 9.63 10.61 -0.19
N VAL A 13 8.46 10.16 -0.63
CA VAL A 13 7.22 10.15 0.18
C VAL A 13 6.92 8.72 0.59
N ALA A 14 6.58 8.51 1.86
CA ALA A 14 6.06 7.26 2.40
C ALA A 14 4.59 7.45 2.83
N TYR A 15 3.69 6.64 2.27
CA TYR A 15 2.26 6.76 2.51
C TYR A 15 1.66 5.43 2.97
N PRO A 16 1.55 5.20 4.29
CA PRO A 16 0.88 4.04 4.86
C PRO A 16 -0.65 4.16 4.77
N TYR A 17 -1.34 3.04 4.71
CA TYR A 17 -2.77 2.98 5.06
C TYR A 17 -2.93 3.29 6.57
N PRO A 18 -3.92 4.13 7.00
CA PRO A 18 -3.93 4.76 8.32
C PRO A 18 -4.36 3.86 9.47
N THR A 19 -3.81 2.64 9.54
CA THR A 19 -3.99 1.71 10.67
C THR A 19 -2.63 1.24 11.20
N ALA A 20 -2.54 0.93 12.49
CA ALA A 20 -1.28 0.57 13.14
C ALA A 20 -0.54 -0.58 12.45
N GLY A 21 -1.26 -1.62 12.01
CA GLY A 21 -0.69 -2.78 11.30
C GLY A 21 -0.02 -2.45 9.97
N HIS A 22 -0.31 -1.30 9.38
CA HIS A 22 0.26 -0.81 8.13
C HIS A 22 1.29 0.30 8.36
N ILE A 23 1.02 1.21 9.31
CA ILE A 23 1.90 2.34 9.60
C ILE A 23 3.21 1.85 10.22
N ILE A 24 3.16 1.02 11.26
CA ILE A 24 4.35 0.59 12.01
C ILE A 24 5.36 -0.10 11.09
N PRO A 25 5.01 -1.10 10.27
CA PRO A 25 5.95 -1.71 9.35
C PRO A 25 6.54 -0.76 8.31
N LEU A 26 5.74 0.22 7.84
CA LEU A 26 6.26 1.22 6.90
C LEU A 26 7.18 2.23 7.59
N LEU A 27 6.95 2.55 8.86
CA LEU A 27 7.87 3.39 9.65
C LEU A 27 9.19 2.67 9.90
N ASP A 28 9.19 1.37 10.18
CA ASP A 28 10.42 0.59 10.31
C ASP A 28 11.22 0.60 9.01
N PHE A 29 10.55 0.42 7.88
CA PHE A 29 11.19 0.55 6.57
C PHE A 29 11.68 1.98 6.30
N THR A 30 10.90 2.99 6.68
CA THR A 30 11.30 4.40 6.59
C THR A 30 12.57 4.67 7.40
N HIS A 31 12.68 4.12 8.62
CA HIS A 31 13.88 4.23 9.43
C HIS A 31 15.12 3.68 8.70
N LEU A 32 15.00 2.53 8.05
CA LEU A 32 16.09 1.98 7.23
C LEU A 32 16.51 2.91 6.09
N LEU A 33 15.58 3.60 5.47
CA LEU A 33 15.87 4.57 4.39
C LEU A 33 16.59 5.82 4.94
N LEU A 34 16.13 6.32 6.08
CA LEU A 34 16.74 7.45 6.78
C LEU A 34 18.18 7.15 7.20
N THR A 35 18.46 5.95 7.72
CA THR A 35 19.82 5.52 8.09
C THR A 35 20.75 5.41 6.88
N ARG A 36 20.20 5.28 5.66
CA ARG A 36 20.93 5.31 4.40
C ARG A 36 21.06 6.69 3.78
N GLY A 37 20.62 7.72 4.48
CA GLY A 37 20.81 9.12 4.10
C GLY A 37 19.75 9.69 3.15
N LEU A 38 18.60 9.02 3.01
CA LEU A 38 17.46 9.59 2.29
C LEU A 38 16.71 10.56 3.20
N ASN A 39 16.00 11.53 2.60
CA ASN A 39 14.99 12.31 3.28
C ASN A 39 13.62 11.73 2.98
N VAL A 40 12.79 11.64 4.00
CA VAL A 40 11.45 11.06 3.86
C VAL A 40 10.41 12.00 4.42
N THR A 41 9.31 12.20 3.67
CA THR A 41 8.09 12.78 4.20
C THR A 41 7.06 11.66 4.36
N VAL A 42 6.62 11.41 5.60
CA VAL A 42 5.57 10.43 5.88
C VAL A 42 4.21 11.12 5.87
N LEU A 43 3.26 10.56 5.14
CA LEU A 43 1.88 11.04 5.10
C LEU A 43 1.08 10.35 6.20
N VAL A 44 0.43 11.11 7.05
CA VAL A 44 -0.33 10.57 8.20
C VAL A 44 -1.63 11.34 8.40
N THR A 45 -2.60 10.70 9.04
CA THR A 45 -3.79 11.37 9.57
C THR A 45 -3.55 11.84 11.01
N PRO A 46 -4.33 12.80 11.54
CA PRO A 46 -4.12 13.33 12.88
C PRO A 46 -4.00 12.27 13.98
N ASN A 47 -4.81 11.21 13.89
CA ASN A 47 -4.83 10.13 14.89
C ASN A 47 -3.52 9.33 14.97
N ASN A 48 -2.69 9.40 13.94
CA ASN A 48 -1.48 8.58 13.80
C ASN A 48 -0.17 9.36 13.95
N VAL A 49 -0.23 10.68 14.14
CA VAL A 49 0.97 11.53 14.28
C VAL A 49 1.87 11.07 15.42
N HIS A 50 1.28 10.66 16.54
CA HIS A 50 2.01 10.19 17.72
C HIS A 50 2.95 9.00 17.43
N LEU A 51 2.64 8.17 16.43
CA LEU A 51 3.49 7.04 16.02
C LEU A 51 4.82 7.48 15.39
N LEU A 52 4.92 8.72 14.92
CA LEU A 52 6.14 9.26 14.33
C LEU A 52 7.09 9.88 15.34
N GLU A 53 6.65 10.18 16.54
CA GLU A 53 7.45 10.92 17.56
C GLU A 53 8.84 10.30 17.82
N PRO A 54 8.99 8.96 18.00
CA PRO A 54 10.29 8.35 18.21
C PRO A 54 11.24 8.55 17.02
N TYR A 55 10.71 8.48 15.83
CA TYR A 55 11.49 8.61 14.58
C TYR A 55 11.84 10.08 14.28
N LEU A 56 10.94 11.02 14.55
CA LEU A 56 11.19 12.46 14.43
C LEU A 56 12.29 12.91 15.37
N SER A 57 12.31 12.38 16.61
CA SER A 57 13.35 12.67 17.60
C SER A 57 14.72 12.15 17.15
N THR A 58 14.76 10.98 16.50
CA THR A 58 16.00 10.35 16.02
C THR A 58 16.50 10.95 14.70
N HIS A 59 15.60 11.44 13.85
CA HIS A 59 15.92 11.95 12.51
C HIS A 59 15.35 13.36 12.24
N PRO A 60 15.60 14.36 13.07
CA PRO A 60 14.93 15.66 13.03
C PRO A 60 15.17 16.46 11.74
N SER A 61 16.27 16.20 11.03
CA SER A 61 16.63 16.91 9.79
C SER A 61 16.20 16.20 8.51
N SER A 62 15.98 14.89 8.54
CA SER A 62 15.75 14.04 7.36
C SER A 62 14.35 13.42 7.32
N LEU A 63 13.64 13.37 8.46
CA LEU A 63 12.25 12.94 8.53
C LEU A 63 11.33 14.15 8.65
N LYS A 64 10.35 14.22 7.79
CA LYS A 64 9.23 15.17 7.85
C LYS A 64 7.91 14.40 7.83
N HIS A 65 6.84 15.06 8.19
CA HIS A 65 5.50 14.50 8.01
C HIS A 65 4.56 15.54 7.40
N LEU A 66 3.57 15.05 6.67
CA LEU A 66 2.45 15.84 6.17
C LEU A 66 1.17 15.24 6.77
N VAL A 67 0.46 16.05 7.54
CA VAL A 67 -0.81 15.63 8.13
C VAL A 67 -1.93 15.86 7.11
N LEU A 68 -2.55 14.77 6.70
CA LEU A 68 -3.70 14.77 5.81
C LEU A 68 -4.98 14.67 6.65
N PRO A 69 -6.10 15.29 6.23
CA PRO A 69 -7.35 15.19 6.95
C PRO A 69 -7.80 13.72 7.05
N ALA A 70 -8.37 13.33 8.17
CA ALA A 70 -8.99 12.02 8.31
C ALA A 70 -10.31 11.99 7.54
N PRO A 71 -10.60 10.94 6.75
CA PRO A 71 -11.94 10.77 6.20
C PRO A 71 -12.95 10.56 7.34
N ASP A 72 -14.17 10.99 7.13
CA ASP A 72 -15.27 10.74 8.08
C ASP A 72 -15.72 9.27 7.91
N ILE A 73 -15.04 8.39 8.64
CA ILE A 73 -15.25 6.94 8.59
C ILE A 73 -16.02 6.53 9.83
N THR A 74 -17.24 6.03 9.64
CA THR A 74 -18.01 5.43 10.72
C THR A 74 -17.48 4.03 11.05
N PRO A 75 -17.66 3.51 12.29
CA PRO A 75 -17.24 2.16 12.67
C PRO A 75 -17.80 1.02 11.79
N HIS A 76 -18.81 1.31 10.99
CA HIS A 76 -19.46 0.36 10.07
C HIS A 76 -19.03 0.53 8.61
N THR A 77 -18.15 1.49 8.33
CA THR A 77 -17.64 1.72 6.96
C THR A 77 -16.80 0.52 6.53
N ARG A 78 -17.10 0.00 5.34
CA ARG A 78 -16.33 -1.13 4.79
C ARG A 78 -14.97 -0.66 4.26
N LEU A 79 -13.95 -1.52 4.33
CA LEU A 79 -12.60 -1.23 3.84
C LEU A 79 -12.58 -0.62 2.43
N ILE A 80 -13.44 -1.11 1.52
CA ILE A 80 -13.51 -0.61 0.15
C ILE A 80 -13.97 0.85 0.07
N ALA A 81 -14.95 1.25 0.89
CA ALA A 81 -15.42 2.64 0.99
C ALA A 81 -14.34 3.53 1.62
N ASP A 82 -13.61 3.02 2.62
CA ASP A 82 -12.50 3.75 3.26
C ASP A 82 -11.40 4.11 2.26
N VAL A 83 -11.00 3.14 1.42
CA VAL A 83 -9.96 3.37 0.41
C VAL A 83 -10.39 4.41 -0.62
N ARG A 84 -11.67 4.42 -1.00
CA ARG A 84 -12.23 5.45 -1.88
C ARG A 84 -12.23 6.82 -1.20
N ALA A 85 -12.72 6.89 0.04
CA ALA A 85 -12.77 8.15 0.81
C ALA A 85 -11.37 8.76 0.98
N LEU A 86 -10.37 7.93 1.27
CA LEU A 86 -8.97 8.38 1.33
C LEU A 86 -8.49 8.94 -0.03
N ARG A 87 -8.82 8.28 -1.14
CA ARG A 87 -8.47 8.79 -2.47
C ARG A 87 -9.11 10.15 -2.73
N ASP A 88 -10.42 10.23 -2.56
CA ASP A 88 -11.19 11.42 -2.90
C ASP A 88 -10.73 12.65 -2.08
N LEU A 89 -10.37 12.41 -0.81
CA LEU A 89 -9.92 13.47 0.08
C LEU A 89 -8.44 13.84 -0.14
N HIS A 90 -7.57 12.86 -0.33
CA HIS A 90 -6.12 13.09 -0.32
C HIS A 90 -5.53 13.37 -1.71
N TYR A 91 -6.12 12.85 -2.78
CA TYR A 91 -5.57 13.01 -4.13
C TYR A 91 -5.33 14.48 -4.50
N PRO A 92 -6.33 15.39 -4.43
CA PRO A 92 -6.13 16.79 -4.80
C PRO A 92 -5.12 17.51 -3.89
N ILE A 93 -5.11 17.18 -2.58
CA ILE A 93 -4.17 17.77 -1.62
C ILE A 93 -2.74 17.35 -1.96
N LEU A 94 -2.52 16.08 -2.24
CA LEU A 94 -1.20 15.54 -2.58
C LEU A 94 -0.69 16.09 -3.91
N LEU A 95 -1.54 16.16 -4.92
CA LEU A 95 -1.18 16.75 -6.21
C LEU A 95 -0.70 18.19 -6.05
N GLN A 96 -1.48 19.02 -5.35
CA GLN A 96 -1.12 20.39 -5.06
C GLN A 96 0.17 20.51 -4.24
N TRP A 97 0.30 19.67 -3.20
CA TRP A 97 1.48 19.67 -2.34
C TRP A 97 2.75 19.32 -3.12
N PHE A 98 2.72 18.28 -3.96
CA PHE A 98 3.87 17.92 -4.81
C PHE A 98 4.27 19.07 -5.76
N GLN A 99 3.28 19.70 -6.42
CA GLN A 99 3.50 20.81 -7.35
C GLN A 99 4.03 22.06 -6.67
N SER A 100 3.74 22.25 -5.39
CA SER A 100 4.23 23.42 -4.62
C SER A 100 5.67 23.25 -4.09
N GLN A 101 6.25 22.03 -4.17
CA GLN A 101 7.59 21.80 -3.66
C GLN A 101 8.64 22.38 -4.62
N PRO A 102 9.60 23.20 -4.13
CA PRO A 102 10.72 23.69 -4.95
C PRO A 102 11.59 22.54 -5.51
N SER A 103 11.64 21.43 -4.78
CA SER A 103 12.31 20.19 -5.13
C SER A 103 11.35 19.04 -4.83
N PRO A 104 10.51 18.63 -5.77
CA PRO A 104 9.51 17.61 -5.52
C PRO A 104 10.16 16.27 -5.17
N PRO A 105 9.47 15.43 -4.40
CA PRO A 105 9.94 14.08 -4.09
C PRO A 105 10.17 13.25 -5.35
N LEU A 106 11.21 12.41 -5.30
CA LEU A 106 11.65 11.60 -6.45
C LEU A 106 10.83 10.33 -6.63
N ALA A 107 10.14 9.87 -5.60
CA ALA A 107 9.35 8.64 -5.62
C ALA A 107 8.26 8.65 -4.54
N ILE A 108 7.26 7.82 -4.75
CA ILE A 108 6.21 7.51 -3.77
C ILE A 108 6.34 6.04 -3.36
N ILE A 109 6.44 5.77 -2.06
CA ILE A 109 6.28 4.44 -1.48
C ILE A 109 4.92 4.43 -0.79
N SER A 110 3.98 3.66 -1.27
CA SER A 110 2.63 3.63 -0.71
C SER A 110 2.17 2.23 -0.39
N ASP A 111 1.35 2.11 0.63
CA ASP A 111 0.71 0.87 1.04
C ASP A 111 -0.08 0.21 -0.12
N PHE A 112 -0.15 -1.12 -0.12
CA PHE A 112 -0.84 -1.88 -1.17
C PHE A 112 -2.36 -1.65 -1.21
N PHE A 113 -2.98 -1.18 -0.12
CA PHE A 113 -4.38 -0.73 -0.15
C PHE A 113 -4.54 0.59 -0.90
N LEU A 114 -3.49 1.38 -0.99
CA LEU A 114 -3.49 2.69 -1.64
C LEU A 114 -3.01 2.61 -3.11
N GLY A 115 -3.40 1.55 -3.82
CA GLY A 115 -3.01 1.34 -5.23
C GLY A 115 -3.39 2.51 -6.15
N TRP A 116 -4.45 3.25 -5.84
CA TRP A 116 -4.85 4.47 -6.55
C TRP A 116 -3.74 5.54 -6.62
N THR A 117 -2.75 5.49 -5.73
CA THR A 117 -1.57 6.38 -5.79
C THR A 117 -0.70 6.13 -7.01
N HIS A 118 -0.92 5.04 -7.76
CA HIS A 118 -0.30 4.83 -9.07
C HIS A 118 -0.70 5.93 -10.05
N ASN A 119 -1.99 6.27 -10.12
CA ASN A 119 -2.48 7.34 -10.99
C ASN A 119 -1.86 8.70 -10.62
N LEU A 120 -1.77 8.98 -9.31
CA LEU A 120 -1.10 10.19 -8.83
C LEU A 120 0.38 10.21 -9.24
N ALA A 121 1.09 9.10 -9.08
CA ALA A 121 2.49 8.98 -9.46
C ALA A 121 2.72 9.16 -10.98
N CYS A 122 1.81 8.62 -11.81
CA CYS A 122 1.83 8.83 -13.26
C CYS A 122 1.64 10.30 -13.63
N GLU A 123 0.67 10.99 -13.02
CA GLU A 123 0.42 12.41 -13.24
C GLU A 123 1.62 13.27 -12.82
N LEU A 124 2.25 12.94 -11.71
CA LEU A 124 3.44 13.60 -11.18
C LEU A 124 4.74 13.19 -11.89
N LYS A 125 4.70 12.16 -12.75
CA LYS A 125 5.86 11.58 -13.45
C LYS A 125 6.96 11.09 -12.51
N VAL A 126 6.59 10.50 -11.39
CA VAL A 126 7.50 9.88 -10.42
C VAL A 126 7.26 8.38 -10.30
N PRO A 127 8.29 7.56 -10.05
CA PRO A 127 8.11 6.14 -9.78
C PRO A 127 7.30 5.92 -8.50
N ARG A 128 6.47 4.86 -8.51
CA ARG A 128 5.76 4.37 -7.34
C ARG A 128 6.24 2.97 -6.97
N LEU A 129 6.59 2.78 -5.70
CA LEU A 129 6.80 1.47 -5.10
C LEU A 129 5.60 1.11 -4.23
N CYS A 130 5.14 -0.12 -4.38
CA CYS A 130 4.11 -0.68 -3.51
C CYS A 130 4.78 -1.25 -2.25
N PHE A 131 4.28 -0.92 -1.08
CA PHE A 131 4.71 -1.51 0.19
C PHE A 131 3.63 -2.46 0.72
N SER A 132 4.05 -3.67 1.09
CA SER A 132 3.19 -4.64 1.75
C SER A 132 3.67 -4.88 3.18
N PRO A 133 2.82 -4.68 4.20
CA PRO A 133 3.12 -5.08 5.57
C PRO A 133 3.15 -6.60 5.75
N SER A 134 2.66 -7.35 4.75
CA SER A 134 2.62 -8.81 4.73
C SER A 134 3.74 -9.39 3.87
N GLY A 135 4.04 -10.68 4.07
CA GLY A 135 5.00 -11.43 3.26
C GLY A 135 4.54 -11.68 1.83
N ALA A 136 5.47 -12.10 0.98
CA ALA A 136 5.25 -12.28 -0.45
C ALA A 136 4.20 -13.36 -0.76
N PHE A 137 4.15 -14.46 0.00
CA PHE A 137 3.16 -15.51 -0.20
C PHE A 137 1.72 -14.99 -0.02
N GLY A 138 1.44 -14.33 1.11
CA GLY A 138 0.11 -13.76 1.38
C GLY A 138 -0.32 -12.75 0.30
N MET A 139 0.62 -11.92 -0.16
CA MET A 139 0.35 -10.98 -1.24
C MET A 139 0.12 -11.67 -2.59
N SER A 140 0.84 -12.76 -2.89
CA SER A 140 0.60 -13.56 -4.11
C SER A 140 -0.82 -14.13 -4.13
N VAL A 141 -1.29 -14.64 -3.00
CA VAL A 141 -2.67 -15.12 -2.82
C VAL A 141 -3.67 -13.98 -3.04
N ALA A 142 -3.49 -12.85 -2.36
CA ALA A 142 -4.38 -11.69 -2.48
C ALA A 142 -4.42 -11.13 -3.90
N PHE A 143 -3.28 -11.08 -4.58
CA PHE A 143 -3.19 -10.61 -5.96
C PHE A 143 -3.80 -11.60 -6.95
N SER A 144 -3.59 -12.91 -6.78
CA SER A 144 -4.24 -13.93 -7.62
C SER A 144 -5.76 -13.80 -7.54
N MET A 145 -6.31 -13.69 -6.32
CA MET A 145 -7.75 -13.48 -6.11
C MET A 145 -8.26 -12.15 -6.71
N SER A 146 -7.45 -11.10 -6.74
CA SER A 146 -7.85 -9.82 -7.32
C SER A 146 -7.88 -9.83 -8.84
N ARG A 147 -7.00 -10.63 -9.47
CA ARG A 147 -6.99 -10.84 -10.93
C ARG A 147 -8.14 -11.73 -11.37
N ASN A 148 -8.23 -12.89 -10.75
CA ASN A 148 -9.14 -13.97 -11.10
C ASN A 148 -10.11 -14.15 -9.94
N LEU A 149 -11.17 -13.34 -9.91
CA LEU A 149 -12.15 -13.37 -8.85
C LEU A 149 -12.65 -14.81 -8.62
N PRO A 150 -12.45 -15.37 -7.42
CA PRO A 150 -12.92 -16.72 -7.13
C PRO A 150 -14.45 -16.80 -7.25
N LYS A 151 -14.92 -17.93 -7.76
CA LYS A 151 -16.35 -18.23 -7.87
C LYS A 151 -16.63 -19.54 -7.18
N ASN A 152 -17.68 -19.58 -6.37
CA ASN A 152 -18.23 -20.84 -5.92
C ASN A 152 -19.15 -21.39 -7.02
N ASN A 153 -18.70 -22.42 -7.72
CA ASN A 153 -19.46 -23.06 -8.78
C ASN A 153 -20.23 -24.29 -8.31
N ASP A 154 -20.28 -24.54 -6.99
CA ASP A 154 -21.07 -25.62 -6.43
C ASP A 154 -22.57 -25.29 -6.52
N PRO A 155 -23.41 -26.14 -7.14
CA PRO A 155 -24.86 -25.92 -7.23
C PRO A 155 -25.58 -25.88 -5.88
N GLY A 156 -24.98 -26.49 -4.86
CA GLY A 156 -25.50 -26.52 -3.50
C GLY A 156 -24.99 -25.38 -2.62
N GLU A 157 -24.18 -24.45 -3.19
CA GLU A 157 -23.54 -23.35 -2.46
C GLU A 157 -22.74 -23.82 -1.23
N ASP A 158 -22.09 -25.00 -1.33
CA ASP A 158 -21.28 -25.53 -0.23
C ASP A 158 -20.19 -24.52 0.16
N ILE A 159 -20.24 -24.08 1.41
CA ILE A 159 -19.24 -23.17 1.98
C ILE A 159 -17.84 -23.80 2.05
N ASN A 160 -17.72 -25.12 2.02
CA ASN A 160 -16.45 -25.84 1.99
C ASN A 160 -15.93 -26.11 0.57
N PHE A 161 -16.65 -25.68 -0.45
CA PHE A 161 -16.17 -25.77 -1.85
C PHE A 161 -14.76 -25.19 -1.96
N LEU A 162 -13.85 -25.97 -2.54
CA LEU A 162 -12.43 -25.60 -2.60
C LEU A 162 -12.14 -24.72 -3.81
N ILE A 163 -11.59 -23.54 -3.54
CA ILE A 163 -11.04 -22.63 -4.54
C ILE A 163 -9.55 -22.91 -4.69
N SER A 164 -9.11 -23.23 -5.90
CA SER A 164 -7.70 -23.41 -6.22
C SER A 164 -7.12 -22.10 -6.78
N LEU A 165 -5.87 -21.80 -6.42
CA LEU A 165 -5.09 -20.65 -6.92
C LEU A 165 -3.85 -21.16 -7.67
N PRO A 166 -4.00 -21.62 -8.92
CA PRO A 166 -2.93 -22.28 -9.66
C PRO A 166 -1.76 -21.35 -10.02
N GLU A 167 -1.98 -20.04 -10.01
CA GLU A 167 -0.96 -19.02 -10.29
C GLU A 167 -0.04 -18.74 -9.08
N VAL A 168 -0.41 -19.26 -7.90
CA VAL A 168 0.40 -19.12 -6.68
C VAL A 168 1.28 -20.37 -6.53
N PRO A 169 2.55 -20.23 -6.13
CA PRO A 169 3.43 -21.36 -5.90
C PRO A 169 2.79 -22.43 -5.02
N ASN A 170 2.92 -23.70 -5.42
CA ASN A 170 2.28 -24.88 -4.81
C ASN A 170 0.75 -24.94 -4.98
N SER A 171 0.14 -24.10 -5.80
CA SER A 171 -1.30 -24.11 -6.13
C SER A 171 -2.19 -24.30 -4.90
N PRO A 172 -2.12 -23.41 -3.89
CA PRO A 172 -2.87 -23.58 -2.66
C PRO A 172 -4.38 -23.59 -2.93
N THR A 173 -5.09 -24.33 -2.07
CA THR A 173 -6.55 -24.38 -2.11
C THR A 173 -7.12 -23.84 -0.81
N TYR A 174 -8.25 -23.13 -0.90
CA TYR A 174 -8.95 -22.57 0.24
C TYR A 174 -10.44 -22.88 0.14
N PRO A 175 -11.09 -23.27 1.23
CA PRO A 175 -12.54 -23.41 1.23
C PRO A 175 -13.20 -22.02 1.05
N TRP A 176 -14.37 -22.00 0.42
CA TRP A 176 -15.09 -20.76 0.09
C TRP A 176 -15.26 -19.81 1.27
N TRP A 177 -15.52 -20.34 2.46
CA TRP A 177 -15.68 -19.51 3.66
C TRP A 177 -14.41 -18.73 4.06
N GLN A 178 -13.22 -19.16 3.62
CA GLN A 178 -11.96 -18.45 3.86
C GLN A 178 -11.70 -17.35 2.83
N ILE A 179 -12.42 -17.33 1.72
CA ILE A 179 -12.25 -16.27 0.71
C ILE A 179 -12.88 -14.99 1.25
N PRO A 180 -12.10 -13.90 1.42
CA PRO A 180 -12.65 -12.65 1.92
C PRO A 180 -13.75 -12.10 1.01
N PRO A 181 -14.83 -11.52 1.55
CA PRO A 181 -15.97 -11.01 0.77
C PRO A 181 -15.55 -10.06 -0.37
N HIS A 182 -14.57 -9.21 -0.14
CA HIS A 182 -14.08 -8.26 -1.14
C HIS A 182 -13.25 -8.90 -2.28
N HIS A 183 -13.08 -10.22 -2.27
CA HIS A 183 -12.53 -11.00 -3.37
C HIS A 183 -13.58 -11.91 -4.04
N ARG A 184 -14.82 -11.87 -3.59
CA ARG A 184 -15.92 -12.62 -4.21
C ARG A 184 -16.61 -11.75 -5.25
N ASN A 185 -17.16 -12.39 -6.28
CA ASN A 185 -17.87 -11.68 -7.35
C ASN A 185 -19.29 -11.24 -6.98
N ASP A 186 -19.79 -11.59 -5.80
CA ASP A 186 -21.10 -11.17 -5.28
C ASP A 186 -21.19 -9.68 -4.92
N LEU A 187 -20.07 -8.97 -4.94
CA LEU A 187 -19.99 -7.52 -4.68
C LEU A 187 -19.97 -6.65 -5.95
N GLU A 188 -20.12 -7.22 -7.13
CA GLU A 188 -20.06 -6.46 -8.41
C GLU A 188 -21.09 -5.31 -8.50
N ALA A 189 -22.18 -5.37 -7.73
CA ALA A 189 -23.16 -4.30 -7.64
C ALA A 189 -22.77 -3.15 -6.70
N ASP A 190 -21.67 -3.27 -5.96
CA ASP A 190 -21.21 -2.24 -5.04
C ASP A 190 -20.42 -1.17 -5.81
N PRO A 191 -20.83 0.11 -5.77
CA PRO A 191 -20.16 1.19 -6.51
C PRO A 191 -18.69 1.38 -6.11
N ASP A 192 -18.33 0.99 -4.89
CA ASP A 192 -16.95 1.10 -4.39
C ASP A 192 -16.10 -0.12 -4.75
N TRP A 193 -16.73 -1.24 -5.12
CA TRP A 193 -16.04 -2.48 -5.41
C TRP A 193 -15.14 -2.39 -6.65
N GLU A 194 -15.66 -1.83 -7.73
CA GLU A 194 -14.88 -1.64 -8.96
C GLU A 194 -13.66 -0.74 -8.71
N PHE A 195 -13.86 0.36 -7.99
CA PHE A 195 -12.75 1.23 -7.61
C PHE A 195 -11.69 0.48 -6.78
N HIS A 196 -12.14 -0.28 -5.78
CA HIS A 196 -11.24 -1.05 -4.93
C HIS A 196 -10.45 -2.11 -5.71
N ARG A 197 -11.13 -2.83 -6.61
CA ARG A 197 -10.49 -3.80 -7.50
C ARG A 197 -9.45 -3.12 -8.39
N ASN A 198 -9.81 -2.03 -9.04
CA ASN A 198 -8.90 -1.28 -9.91
C ASN A 198 -7.70 -0.70 -9.12
N SER A 199 -7.93 -0.23 -7.91
CA SER A 199 -6.87 0.20 -7.00
C SER A 199 -5.90 -0.96 -6.67
N LYS A 200 -6.41 -2.17 -6.42
CA LYS A 200 -5.55 -3.34 -6.21
C LYS A 200 -4.80 -3.74 -7.48
N LEU A 201 -5.46 -3.74 -8.63
CA LEU A 201 -4.83 -4.08 -9.91
C LEU A 201 -3.72 -3.09 -10.30
N ALA A 202 -3.87 -1.80 -9.97
CA ALA A 202 -2.84 -0.80 -10.17
C ALA A 202 -1.51 -1.11 -9.43
N ASN A 203 -1.54 -1.98 -8.40
CA ASN A 203 -0.30 -2.47 -7.80
C ASN A 203 0.55 -3.35 -8.73
N PHE A 204 0.01 -3.86 -9.83
CA PHE A 204 0.77 -4.60 -10.84
C PHE A 204 1.53 -3.68 -11.81
N GLU A 205 1.08 -2.43 -11.95
CA GLU A 205 1.68 -1.40 -12.82
C GLU A 205 2.76 -0.58 -12.09
N ARG A 206 3.17 -1.03 -10.90
CA ARG A 206 4.17 -0.40 -10.05
C ARG A 206 5.60 -0.52 -10.61
N TRP A 207 6.48 0.36 -10.17
CA TRP A 207 7.91 0.28 -10.44
C TRP A 207 8.61 -0.84 -9.65
N GLY A 208 8.07 -1.20 -8.51
CA GLY A 208 8.54 -2.30 -7.66
C GLY A 208 7.62 -2.54 -6.46
N ILE A 209 7.88 -3.64 -5.73
CA ILE A 209 7.20 -3.94 -4.47
C ILE A 209 8.22 -4.26 -3.38
N VAL A 210 7.93 -3.77 -2.18
CA VAL A 210 8.68 -4.07 -0.96
C VAL A 210 7.77 -4.85 -0.02
N PHE A 211 8.23 -6.01 0.43
CA PHE A 211 7.52 -6.84 1.41
C PHE A 211 8.15 -6.68 2.79
N ASN A 212 7.34 -6.61 3.82
CA ASN A 212 7.77 -6.72 5.21
C ASN A 212 8.02 -8.19 5.56
N SER A 213 9.10 -8.73 5.02
CA SER A 213 9.45 -10.15 5.13
C SER A 213 10.96 -10.37 4.96
N PHE A 214 11.39 -11.60 5.06
CA PHE A 214 12.78 -11.97 4.90
C PHE A 214 12.93 -13.25 4.05
N ALA A 215 14.09 -13.39 3.39
CA ALA A 215 14.31 -14.40 2.37
C ALA A 215 14.08 -15.85 2.84
N SER A 216 14.37 -16.19 4.11
CA SER A 216 14.16 -17.54 4.62
C SER A 216 12.68 -17.89 4.84
N LEU A 217 11.82 -16.90 5.04
CA LEU A 217 10.37 -17.09 5.13
C LEU A 217 9.74 -17.22 3.75
N ASP A 218 10.12 -16.36 2.81
CA ASP A 218 9.46 -16.22 1.51
C ASP A 218 10.21 -16.94 0.36
N ARG A 219 11.34 -17.62 0.64
CA ARG A 219 12.17 -18.24 -0.41
C ARG A 219 11.40 -19.20 -1.33
N LYS A 220 10.32 -19.82 -0.85
CA LYS A 220 9.48 -20.74 -1.63
C LYS A 220 8.32 -20.01 -2.36
N SER A 221 8.15 -18.73 -2.14
CA SER A 221 7.02 -17.93 -2.66
C SER A 221 7.41 -17.06 -3.86
N VAL A 222 8.69 -17.06 -4.23
CA VAL A 222 9.28 -16.11 -5.21
C VAL A 222 9.91 -16.83 -6.41
N VAL A 223 9.61 -18.12 -6.59
CA VAL A 223 10.09 -18.91 -7.75
C VAL A 223 9.02 -18.97 -8.82
#